data_daa8d30bf6acd93a3c9433f65e73c8e8
#
_entry.id   daa8d30bf6acd93a3c9433f65e73c8e8
#
_cell.length_a   1.000
_cell.length_b   1.000
_cell.length_c   1.000
_cell.angle_alpha   90.00
_cell.angle_beta   90.00
_cell.angle_gamma   90.00
#
_symmetry.space_group_name_H-M   'P 1'
#
loop_
_entity.id
_entity.type
_entity.pdbx_description
1 polymer ?
#
loop_
_entity_poly.entity_id
_entity_poly.type
_entity_poly.pdbx_seq_one_letter_code
_entity_poly.pdbx_strand_id
1 'polypeptide(L)'
;MSCCFVYLLTLDLGAVMRLRVLGSAGAELPDFRPPAFLLDDQLLLDAGTIGSVLSEEEQWKIHTIFITHSHLDHIRSIPALADNIIIKNQSHTVSVRSTVEVIDALQRHLFNNIIWPDFTRIPSAEHPVIQFTTIAPYQEYSVHGYSVTAIPVTHTVPTVGYRVTSGGRTLVYTGDTGPTEEIWKFCSGADALIVEVSFPDSMKDLAHLTKHLTASMLVEELAKIDVLPDKILITHPKPQYYDLIHEEIARLAIKGVELLRDGSEYEI
;
A
#
# COMPACT_ATOMS: atom_id res chain seq x y z
N MET A 1 -59.02 -10.72 -5.57
CA MET A 1 -57.71 -11.38 -5.66
C MET A 1 -56.63 -10.34 -5.41
N SER A 2 -56.12 -10.30 -4.19
CA SER A 2 -55.12 -9.30 -3.78
C SER A 2 -53.75 -9.93 -3.93
N CYS A 3 -52.96 -9.41 -4.84
CA CYS A 3 -51.58 -9.86 -5.07
C CYS A 3 -50.65 -9.13 -4.07
N CYS A 4 -50.22 -9.82 -3.01
CA CYS A 4 -49.18 -9.35 -2.14
C CYS A 4 -47.80 -9.46 -2.88
N PHE A 5 -47.24 -8.34 -3.26
CA PHE A 5 -45.81 -8.26 -3.67
C PHE A 5 -44.97 -8.34 -2.39
N VAL A 6 -44.31 -9.47 -2.21
CA VAL A 6 -43.23 -9.62 -1.21
C VAL A 6 -41.96 -8.99 -1.81
N TYR A 7 -41.61 -7.81 -1.31
CA TYR A 7 -40.26 -7.25 -1.53
C TYR A 7 -39.27 -8.11 -0.74
N LEU A 8 -38.54 -8.99 -1.43
CA LEU A 8 -37.33 -9.57 -0.91
C LEU A 8 -36.31 -8.42 -0.80
N LEU A 9 -36.12 -7.94 0.42
CA LEU A 9 -34.88 -7.18 0.76
C LEU A 9 -33.74 -8.16 0.61
N THR A 10 -33.05 -8.14 -0.52
CA THR A 10 -31.69 -8.66 -0.62
C THR A 10 -30.84 -7.79 0.29
N LEU A 11 -30.46 -8.32 1.45
CA LEU A 11 -29.33 -7.78 2.21
C LEU A 11 -28.15 -7.80 1.24
N ASP A 12 -27.77 -6.63 0.77
CA ASP A 12 -26.50 -6.41 0.10
C ASP A 12 -25.45 -6.67 1.19
N LEU A 13 -24.97 -7.91 1.26
CA LEU A 13 -23.77 -8.25 2.03
C LEU A 13 -22.66 -7.51 1.31
N GLY A 14 -22.31 -6.32 1.84
CA GLY A 14 -21.34 -5.41 1.25
C GLY A 14 -20.15 -6.18 0.72
N ALA A 15 -19.71 -5.85 -0.49
CA ALA A 15 -18.59 -6.53 -1.13
C ALA A 15 -17.38 -6.46 -0.19
N VAL A 16 -16.86 -7.61 0.18
CA VAL A 16 -15.66 -7.75 1.03
C VAL A 16 -14.45 -7.35 0.19
N MET A 17 -13.61 -6.46 0.69
CA MET A 17 -12.31 -6.14 0.09
C MET A 17 -11.27 -7.08 0.70
N ARG A 18 -10.64 -7.94 -0.11
CA ARG A 18 -9.59 -8.86 0.36
C ARG A 18 -8.22 -8.21 0.26
N LEU A 19 -7.52 -8.12 1.39
CA LEU A 19 -6.14 -7.66 1.49
C LEU A 19 -5.21 -8.86 1.68
N ARG A 20 -4.20 -9.01 0.79
CA ARG A 20 -3.07 -9.94 0.94
C ARG A 20 -1.80 -9.16 1.22
N VAL A 21 -1.08 -9.51 2.28
CA VAL A 21 0.20 -8.91 2.67
C VAL A 21 1.33 -9.69 1.99
N LEU A 22 1.88 -9.18 0.89
CA LEU A 22 2.98 -9.82 0.17
C LEU A 22 4.32 -9.59 0.89
N GLY A 23 4.45 -8.43 1.52
CA GLY A 23 5.54 -8.01 2.36
C GLY A 23 5.13 -6.85 3.25
N SER A 24 5.70 -6.76 4.45
CA SER A 24 5.34 -5.77 5.46
C SER A 24 6.52 -5.18 6.23
N ALA A 25 7.77 -5.57 5.92
CA ALA A 25 8.94 -5.14 6.66
C ALA A 25 9.65 -3.93 6.03
N GLY A 26 10.22 -3.06 6.86
CA GLY A 26 11.00 -1.88 6.43
C GLY A 26 12.44 -2.20 5.99
N ALA A 27 12.79 -3.47 5.82
CA ALA A 27 14.03 -3.94 5.20
C ALA A 27 13.87 -5.41 4.81
N GLU A 28 14.79 -5.93 3.98
CA GLU A 28 14.80 -7.33 3.59
C GLU A 28 15.77 -8.14 4.44
N LEU A 29 15.27 -9.23 5.05
CA LEU A 29 16.03 -10.33 5.62
C LEU A 29 15.34 -11.66 5.21
N PRO A 30 15.92 -12.87 5.46
CA PRO A 30 15.31 -14.15 5.02
C PRO A 30 13.89 -14.20 5.50
N ASP A 31 13.19 -14.02 6.27
CA ASP A 31 11.75 -14.14 6.60
C ASP A 31 11.02 -12.78 6.61
N PHE A 32 11.64 -11.73 6.05
CA PHE A 32 11.09 -10.37 6.06
C PHE A 32 11.17 -9.76 4.66
N ARG A 33 10.04 -9.32 4.15
CA ARG A 33 9.89 -8.78 2.79
C ARG A 33 9.43 -7.33 2.80
N PRO A 34 9.99 -6.50 1.89
CA PRO A 34 9.58 -5.11 1.72
C PRO A 34 8.10 -4.93 1.37
N PRO A 35 7.51 -3.75 1.70
CA PRO A 35 6.07 -3.53 1.66
C PRO A 35 5.44 -3.76 0.30
N ALA A 36 4.35 -4.51 0.29
CA ALA A 36 3.46 -4.67 -0.85
C ALA A 36 2.12 -5.24 -0.38
N PHE A 37 1.02 -4.56 -0.67
CA PHE A 37 -0.33 -4.89 -0.20
C PHE A 37 -1.25 -5.07 -1.40
N LEU A 38 -1.71 -6.29 -1.63
CA LEU A 38 -2.51 -6.65 -2.79
C LEU A 38 -4.00 -6.71 -2.44
N LEU A 39 -4.80 -5.91 -3.11
CA LEU A 39 -6.25 -5.85 -2.96
C LEU A 39 -6.92 -6.64 -4.10
N ASP A 40 -7.75 -7.61 -3.73
CA ASP A 40 -8.57 -8.45 -4.63
C ASP A 40 -7.81 -9.00 -5.85
N ASP A 41 -6.52 -9.35 -5.66
CA ASP A 41 -5.58 -9.85 -6.67
C ASP A 41 -5.26 -8.88 -7.83
N GLN A 42 -5.72 -7.63 -7.83
CA GLN A 42 -5.62 -6.76 -9.01
C GLN A 42 -5.05 -5.36 -8.77
N LEU A 43 -5.20 -4.82 -7.56
CA LEU A 43 -4.67 -3.51 -7.18
C LEU A 43 -3.60 -3.67 -6.12
N LEU A 44 -2.41 -3.14 -6.40
CA LEU A 44 -1.27 -3.22 -5.48
C LEU A 44 -0.96 -1.84 -4.90
N LEU A 45 -0.78 -1.78 -3.59
CA LEU A 45 -0.23 -0.62 -2.87
C LEU A 45 1.23 -0.92 -2.53
N ASP A 46 2.15 -0.16 -3.09
CA ASP A 46 3.59 -0.38 -3.14
C ASP A 46 4.01 -1.72 -3.80
N ALA A 47 5.26 -1.81 -4.21
CA ALA A 47 5.79 -2.91 -5.00
C ALA A 47 7.18 -3.35 -4.52
N GLY A 48 7.37 -3.43 -3.20
CA GLY A 48 8.60 -3.94 -2.60
C GLY A 48 8.76 -5.44 -2.82
N THR A 49 7.65 -6.18 -2.88
CA THR A 49 7.63 -7.64 -3.01
C THR A 49 6.53 -8.09 -3.96
N ILE A 50 6.88 -8.77 -5.06
CA ILE A 50 5.93 -9.35 -6.01
C ILE A 50 6.38 -10.74 -6.41
N GLY A 51 7.38 -10.87 -7.28
CA GLY A 51 7.76 -12.11 -7.94
C GLY A 51 8.37 -13.18 -7.04
N SER A 52 8.78 -12.85 -5.82
CA SER A 52 9.22 -13.84 -4.83
C SER A 52 8.08 -14.53 -4.08
N VAL A 53 6.83 -14.07 -4.28
CA VAL A 53 5.65 -14.55 -3.55
C VAL A 53 4.54 -14.99 -4.50
N LEU A 54 4.28 -14.23 -5.56
CA LEU A 54 3.20 -14.49 -6.51
C LEU A 54 3.69 -15.36 -7.67
N SER A 55 2.87 -16.35 -8.07
CA SER A 55 3.07 -17.07 -9.32
C SER A 55 2.95 -16.14 -10.54
N GLU A 56 3.40 -16.62 -11.72
CA GLU A 56 3.25 -15.85 -12.96
C GLU A 56 1.78 -15.47 -13.22
N GLU A 57 0.86 -16.41 -13.05
CA GLU A 57 -0.57 -16.22 -13.28
C GLU A 57 -1.19 -15.20 -12.31
N GLU A 58 -0.70 -15.15 -11.07
CA GLU A 58 -1.13 -14.14 -10.09
C GLU A 58 -0.58 -12.76 -10.45
N GLN A 59 0.68 -12.67 -10.89
CA GLN A 59 1.30 -11.42 -11.34
C GLN A 59 0.54 -10.79 -12.50
N TRP A 60 0.00 -11.61 -13.43
CA TRP A 60 -0.76 -11.11 -14.59
C TRP A 60 -2.15 -10.58 -14.24
N LYS A 61 -2.63 -10.80 -13.02
CA LYS A 61 -3.87 -10.19 -12.53
C LYS A 61 -3.67 -8.77 -12.00
N ILE A 62 -2.43 -8.37 -11.75
CA ILE A 62 -2.13 -7.02 -11.28
C ILE A 62 -2.32 -6.02 -12.43
N HIS A 63 -3.32 -5.17 -12.35
CA HIS A 63 -3.62 -4.17 -13.36
C HIS A 63 -3.13 -2.77 -12.98
N THR A 64 -3.08 -2.48 -11.68
CA THR A 64 -2.70 -1.16 -11.19
C THR A 64 -1.84 -1.27 -9.94
N ILE A 65 -0.78 -0.47 -9.90
CA ILE A 65 0.10 -0.29 -8.74
C ILE A 65 0.06 1.17 -8.34
N PHE A 66 -0.29 1.46 -7.09
CA PHE A 66 -0.15 2.78 -6.49
C PHE A 66 1.11 2.82 -5.65
N ILE A 67 2.03 3.73 -5.96
CA ILE A 67 3.31 3.87 -5.25
C ILE A 67 3.24 5.06 -4.31
N THR A 68 3.59 4.84 -3.04
CA THR A 68 3.60 5.90 -2.02
C THR A 68 4.75 6.87 -2.23
N HIS A 69 5.94 6.35 -2.47
CA HIS A 69 7.17 7.12 -2.67
C HIS A 69 8.25 6.31 -3.40
N SER A 70 9.38 6.96 -3.71
CA SER A 70 10.40 6.41 -4.60
C SER A 70 11.52 5.62 -3.91
N HIS A 71 11.43 5.31 -2.61
CA HIS A 71 12.43 4.45 -1.97
C HIS A 71 12.40 3.04 -2.56
N LEU A 72 13.58 2.43 -2.61
CA LEU A 72 13.77 1.19 -3.36
C LEU A 72 12.95 0.02 -2.80
N ASP A 73 12.76 -0.05 -1.50
CA ASP A 73 11.95 -1.06 -0.83
C ASP A 73 10.45 -0.98 -1.14
N HIS A 74 9.99 0.12 -1.76
CA HIS A 74 8.61 0.28 -2.24
C HIS A 74 8.44 0.11 -3.75
N ILE A 75 9.52 0.07 -4.55
CA ILE A 75 9.44 0.05 -6.02
C ILE A 75 10.22 -1.09 -6.68
N ARG A 76 11.09 -1.79 -5.96
CA ARG A 76 12.12 -2.68 -6.50
C ARG A 76 11.59 -3.88 -7.30
N SER A 77 10.36 -4.30 -7.08
CA SER A 77 9.79 -5.46 -7.79
C SER A 77 9.12 -5.10 -9.12
N ILE A 78 8.92 -3.81 -9.43
CA ILE A 78 8.29 -3.38 -10.69
C ILE A 78 9.12 -3.81 -11.91
N PRO A 79 10.46 -3.68 -11.93
CA PRO A 79 11.30 -4.12 -13.03
C PRO A 79 11.15 -5.62 -13.36
N ALA A 80 11.19 -6.47 -12.34
CA ALA A 80 11.05 -7.92 -12.52
C ALA A 80 9.62 -8.31 -12.94
N LEU A 81 8.58 -7.62 -12.45
CA LEU A 81 7.21 -7.81 -12.93
C LEU A 81 7.10 -7.50 -14.43
N ALA A 82 7.70 -6.41 -14.88
CA ALA A 82 7.69 -6.03 -16.30
C ALA A 82 8.36 -7.09 -17.19
N ASP A 83 9.49 -7.66 -16.75
CA ASP A 83 10.16 -8.76 -17.45
C ASP A 83 9.28 -10.02 -17.50
N ASN A 84 8.66 -10.41 -16.40
CA ASN A 84 7.80 -11.58 -16.35
C ASN A 84 6.58 -11.44 -17.29
N ILE A 85 6.02 -10.24 -17.39
CA ILE A 85 4.90 -9.95 -18.28
C ILE A 85 5.33 -10.01 -19.75
N ILE A 86 6.43 -9.35 -20.15
CA ILE A 86 6.85 -9.29 -21.55
C ILE A 86 7.20 -10.67 -22.11
N ILE A 87 7.77 -11.54 -21.29
CA ILE A 87 8.19 -12.88 -21.75
C ILE A 87 6.99 -13.76 -22.12
N LYS A 88 5.90 -13.67 -21.40
CA LYS A 88 4.76 -14.59 -21.53
C LYS A 88 3.45 -13.93 -21.95
N ASN A 89 3.22 -12.68 -21.60
CA ASN A 89 1.94 -11.99 -21.81
C ASN A 89 2.14 -10.56 -22.33
N GLN A 90 2.57 -10.43 -23.58
CA GLN A 90 2.87 -9.13 -24.20
C GLN A 90 1.68 -8.17 -24.33
N SER A 91 0.44 -8.65 -24.17
CA SER A 91 -0.76 -7.80 -24.25
C SER A 91 -1.17 -7.18 -22.92
N HIS A 92 -0.53 -7.56 -21.81
CA HIS A 92 -0.85 -7.06 -20.47
C HIS A 92 -0.07 -5.77 -20.18
N THR A 93 -0.78 -4.72 -19.82
CA THR A 93 -0.20 -3.44 -19.37
C THR A 93 -0.55 -3.20 -17.92
N VAL A 94 0.47 -2.89 -17.11
CA VAL A 94 0.29 -2.49 -15.70
C VAL A 94 0.37 -0.97 -15.60
N SER A 95 -0.68 -0.33 -15.04
CA SER A 95 -0.69 1.10 -14.74
C SER A 95 -0.01 1.37 -13.40
N VAL A 96 1.14 2.02 -13.41
CA VAL A 96 1.84 2.48 -12.20
C VAL A 96 1.47 3.94 -11.95
N ARG A 97 0.84 4.21 -10.82
CA ARG A 97 0.26 5.51 -10.47
C ARG A 97 0.90 6.10 -9.23
N SER A 98 1.27 7.37 -9.27
CA SER A 98 1.74 8.14 -8.13
C SER A 98 1.76 9.64 -8.44
N THR A 99 2.27 10.45 -7.50
CA THR A 99 2.50 11.87 -7.74
C THR A 99 3.56 12.09 -8.82
N VAL A 100 3.61 13.31 -9.37
CA VAL A 100 4.56 13.64 -10.44
C VAL A 100 6.01 13.43 -10.03
N GLU A 101 6.36 13.71 -8.77
CA GLU A 101 7.71 13.58 -8.23
C GLU A 101 8.16 12.10 -8.21
N VAL A 102 7.26 11.20 -7.82
CA VAL A 102 7.55 9.76 -7.78
C VAL A 102 7.65 9.19 -9.19
N ILE A 103 6.72 9.53 -10.08
CA ILE A 103 6.77 9.09 -11.49
C ILE A 103 8.05 9.59 -12.18
N ASP A 104 8.43 10.85 -11.96
CA ASP A 104 9.68 11.42 -12.49
C ASP A 104 10.91 10.66 -11.97
N ALA A 105 10.94 10.32 -10.68
CA ALA A 105 12.01 9.51 -10.10
C ALA A 105 12.11 8.12 -10.74
N LEU A 106 10.97 7.42 -10.94
CA LEU A 106 10.94 6.11 -11.61
C LEU A 106 11.46 6.18 -13.05
N GLN A 107 11.06 7.20 -13.80
CA GLN A 107 11.49 7.39 -15.20
C GLN A 107 12.99 7.73 -15.30
N ARG A 108 13.47 8.67 -14.48
CA ARG A 108 14.86 9.14 -14.57
C ARG A 108 15.88 8.18 -13.98
N HIS A 109 15.51 7.45 -12.92
CA HIS A 109 16.48 6.73 -12.11
C HIS A 109 16.31 5.21 -12.14
N LEU A 110 15.17 4.68 -12.60
CA LEU A 110 14.92 3.24 -12.66
C LEU A 110 14.73 2.75 -14.11
N PHE A 111 13.71 3.24 -14.83
CA PHE A 111 13.38 2.83 -16.20
C PHE A 111 14.05 3.73 -17.25
N ASN A 112 15.37 3.83 -17.19
CA ASN A 112 16.17 4.84 -17.92
C ASN A 112 17.15 4.23 -18.94
N ASN A 113 16.99 2.94 -19.30
CA ASN A 113 17.86 2.17 -20.17
C ASN A 113 19.31 2.02 -19.65
N ILE A 114 19.57 2.39 -18.38
CA ILE A 114 20.87 2.22 -17.69
C ILE A 114 20.69 1.26 -16.53
N ILE A 115 19.77 1.54 -15.60
CA ILE A 115 19.44 0.67 -14.47
C ILE A 115 18.50 -0.44 -14.95
N TRP A 116 17.44 -0.09 -15.68
CA TRP A 116 16.50 -1.04 -16.27
C TRP A 116 15.98 -0.52 -17.63
N PRO A 117 15.61 -1.43 -18.58
CA PRO A 117 15.00 -1.03 -19.85
C PRO A 117 13.76 -0.18 -19.65
N ASP A 118 13.51 0.75 -20.58
CA ASP A 118 12.31 1.60 -20.54
C ASP A 118 11.07 0.82 -21.00
N PHE A 119 10.44 0.13 -20.06
CA PHE A 119 9.22 -0.65 -20.29
C PHE A 119 7.97 0.20 -20.58
N THR A 120 8.08 1.52 -20.56
CA THR A 120 7.02 2.40 -21.09
C THR A 120 7.02 2.46 -22.62
N ARG A 121 7.99 1.78 -23.26
CA ARG A 121 8.15 1.69 -24.71
C ARG A 121 8.31 0.25 -25.23
N ILE A 122 8.23 -0.73 -24.36
CA ILE A 122 8.41 -2.16 -24.68
C ILE A 122 7.06 -2.87 -24.46
N PRO A 123 6.56 -3.70 -25.42
CA PRO A 123 7.13 -3.97 -26.75
C PRO A 123 7.00 -2.81 -27.73
N SER A 124 6.08 -1.87 -27.53
CA SER A 124 5.94 -0.62 -28.28
C SER A 124 5.39 0.50 -27.39
N ALA A 125 5.49 1.74 -27.84
CA ALA A 125 4.96 2.89 -27.10
C ALA A 125 3.41 2.92 -27.09
N GLU A 126 2.76 2.27 -28.07
CA GLU A 126 1.29 2.17 -28.15
C GLU A 126 0.73 1.11 -27.20
N HIS A 127 1.52 0.05 -26.92
CA HIS A 127 1.14 -1.07 -26.07
C HIS A 127 2.30 -1.43 -25.11
N PRO A 128 2.66 -0.54 -24.18
CA PRO A 128 3.76 -0.78 -23.26
C PRO A 128 3.36 -1.76 -22.14
N VAL A 129 4.34 -2.46 -21.57
CA VAL A 129 4.11 -3.28 -20.39
C VAL A 129 3.83 -2.42 -19.15
N ILE A 130 4.53 -1.29 -19.02
CA ILE A 130 4.33 -0.33 -17.92
C ILE A 130 3.76 0.98 -18.48
N GLN A 131 2.68 1.45 -17.88
CA GLN A 131 2.14 2.77 -18.15
C GLN A 131 2.21 3.62 -16.88
N PHE A 132 3.00 4.70 -16.91
CA PHE A 132 3.03 5.67 -15.84
C PHE A 132 1.86 6.65 -15.93
N THR A 133 1.19 6.87 -14.81
CA THR A 133 0.08 7.81 -14.70
C THR A 133 0.28 8.70 -13.47
N THR A 134 0.38 10.00 -13.66
CA THR A 134 0.45 10.96 -12.55
C THR A 134 -0.93 11.19 -11.96
N ILE A 135 -0.98 11.29 -10.64
CA ILE A 135 -2.16 11.65 -9.88
C ILE A 135 -1.88 12.87 -9.00
N ALA A 136 -2.89 13.70 -8.80
CA ALA A 136 -2.80 14.84 -7.89
C ALA A 136 -3.28 14.46 -6.49
N PRO A 137 -2.61 14.92 -5.41
CA PRO A 137 -3.11 14.76 -4.06
C PRO A 137 -4.52 15.34 -3.89
N TYR A 138 -5.32 14.72 -3.00
CA TYR A 138 -6.70 15.08 -2.67
C TYR A 138 -7.72 14.92 -3.81
N GLN A 139 -7.29 14.51 -4.99
CA GLN A 139 -8.19 14.16 -6.08
C GLN A 139 -8.55 12.67 -6.02
N GLU A 140 -9.83 12.38 -6.22
CA GLU A 140 -10.34 11.02 -6.30
C GLU A 140 -10.19 10.45 -7.71
N TYR A 141 -9.71 9.20 -7.81
CA TYR A 141 -9.53 8.47 -9.07
C TYR A 141 -10.26 7.14 -9.02
N SER A 142 -11.14 6.90 -9.98
CA SER A 142 -11.81 5.60 -10.13
C SER A 142 -10.96 4.64 -10.95
N VAL A 143 -10.70 3.44 -10.40
CA VAL A 143 -9.87 2.40 -11.03
C VAL A 143 -10.40 1.02 -10.68
N HIS A 144 -10.83 0.24 -11.67
CA HIS A 144 -11.30 -1.15 -11.50
C HIS A 144 -12.31 -1.35 -10.35
N GLY A 145 -13.23 -0.41 -10.16
CA GLY A 145 -14.24 -0.48 -9.09
C GLY A 145 -13.77 0.07 -7.73
N TYR A 146 -12.52 0.54 -7.65
CA TYR A 146 -12.02 1.29 -6.49
C TYR A 146 -12.11 2.79 -6.72
N SER A 147 -12.32 3.52 -5.64
CA SER A 147 -12.04 4.95 -5.56
C SER A 147 -10.78 5.15 -4.72
N VAL A 148 -9.78 5.82 -5.27
CA VAL A 148 -8.46 6.01 -4.65
C VAL A 148 -8.14 7.49 -4.57
N THR A 149 -7.76 7.95 -3.37
CA THR A 149 -7.29 9.31 -3.11
C THR A 149 -5.90 9.28 -2.49
N ALA A 150 -4.97 10.04 -3.06
CA ALA A 150 -3.63 10.22 -2.49
C ALA A 150 -3.64 11.38 -1.49
N ILE A 151 -3.03 11.19 -0.32
CA ILE A 151 -2.95 12.19 0.76
C ILE A 151 -1.47 12.36 1.14
N PRO A 152 -0.90 13.58 1.08
CA PRO A 152 0.48 13.82 1.49
C PRO A 152 0.74 13.46 2.94
N VAL A 153 1.91 12.87 3.19
CA VAL A 153 2.41 12.53 4.52
C VAL A 153 3.84 13.05 4.70
N THR A 154 4.37 12.97 5.92
CA THR A 154 5.67 13.54 6.26
C THR A 154 6.77 12.50 6.16
N HIS A 155 7.57 12.52 5.09
CA HIS A 155 8.73 11.63 4.94
C HIS A 155 9.95 12.38 4.38
N THR A 156 11.08 11.65 4.21
CA THR A 156 12.35 12.22 3.73
C THR A 156 12.33 12.62 2.26
N VAL A 157 11.44 12.02 1.47
CA VAL A 157 11.15 12.32 0.07
C VAL A 157 9.67 12.63 -0.12
N PRO A 158 9.22 13.22 -1.25
CA PRO A 158 7.80 13.37 -1.53
C PRO A 158 7.05 12.05 -1.41
N THR A 159 6.11 11.98 -0.46
CA THR A 159 5.40 10.74 -0.09
C THR A 159 3.92 11.02 0.07
N VAL A 160 3.11 10.06 -0.35
CA VAL A 160 1.66 10.06 -0.13
C VAL A 160 1.22 8.73 0.48
N GLY A 161 0.22 8.80 1.34
CA GLY A 161 -0.60 7.64 1.68
C GLY A 161 -1.82 7.56 0.76
N TYR A 162 -2.57 6.48 0.84
CA TYR A 162 -3.75 6.23 0.01
C TYR A 162 -4.96 5.90 0.85
N ARG A 163 -6.10 6.55 0.54
CA ARG A 163 -7.42 6.10 0.94
C ARG A 163 -8.04 5.36 -0.23
N VAL A 164 -8.42 4.09 -0.01
CA VAL A 164 -9.01 3.20 -1.02
C VAL A 164 -10.39 2.79 -0.56
N THR A 165 -11.41 2.99 -1.40
CA THR A 165 -12.78 2.55 -1.14
C THR A 165 -13.28 1.64 -2.24
N SER A 166 -13.98 0.57 -1.88
CA SER A 166 -14.69 -0.33 -2.79
C SER A 166 -15.80 -1.07 -2.05
N GLY A 167 -16.97 -1.26 -2.65
CA GLY A 167 -18.07 -2.00 -2.06
C GLY A 167 -18.57 -1.47 -0.71
N GLY A 168 -18.38 -0.17 -0.43
CA GLY A 168 -18.71 0.44 0.86
C GLY A 168 -17.66 0.23 1.96
N ARG A 169 -16.54 -0.41 1.65
CA ARG A 169 -15.40 -0.61 2.55
C ARG A 169 -14.31 0.42 2.30
N THR A 170 -13.60 0.82 3.34
CA THR A 170 -12.52 1.82 3.28
C THR A 170 -11.27 1.30 3.96
N LEU A 171 -10.16 1.28 3.20
CA LEU A 171 -8.80 1.05 3.68
C LEU A 171 -8.00 2.35 3.54
N VAL A 172 -7.23 2.71 4.58
CA VAL A 172 -6.20 3.75 4.48
C VAL A 172 -4.83 3.11 4.66
N TYR A 173 -3.88 3.48 3.81
CA TYR A 173 -2.47 3.09 3.91
C TYR A 173 -1.61 4.35 3.97
N THR A 174 -0.81 4.50 5.01
CA THR A 174 -0.01 5.71 5.19
C THR A 174 1.23 5.78 4.29
N GLY A 175 1.75 4.62 3.83
CA GLY A 175 3.13 4.56 3.40
C GLY A 175 4.06 4.86 4.58
N ASP A 176 5.30 5.25 4.27
CA ASP A 176 6.26 5.67 5.28
C ASP A 176 5.99 7.10 5.72
N THR A 177 5.95 7.31 7.03
CA THR A 177 5.66 8.64 7.59
C THR A 177 6.24 8.83 8.99
N GLY A 178 6.79 9.99 9.25
CA GLY A 178 6.92 10.51 10.62
C GLY A 178 5.61 11.16 11.08
N PRO A 179 5.65 11.94 12.18
CA PRO A 179 4.49 12.71 12.62
C PRO A 179 3.92 13.57 11.51
N THR A 180 2.60 13.45 11.25
CA THR A 180 1.90 14.06 10.14
C THR A 180 0.50 14.51 10.56
N GLU A 181 -0.25 15.22 9.69
CA GLU A 181 -1.54 15.79 10.07
C GLU A 181 -2.68 15.35 9.15
N GLU A 182 -2.51 15.51 7.83
CA GLU A 182 -3.63 15.48 6.90
C GLU A 182 -4.28 14.10 6.76
N ILE A 183 -3.49 13.02 6.72
CA ILE A 183 -4.00 11.68 6.45
C ILE A 183 -4.96 11.17 7.52
N TRP A 184 -4.78 11.63 8.78
CA TRP A 184 -5.62 11.20 9.90
C TRP A 184 -7.08 11.62 9.76
N LYS A 185 -7.34 12.73 9.05
CA LYS A 185 -8.71 13.18 8.71
C LYS A 185 -9.44 12.19 7.80
N PHE A 186 -8.70 11.41 7.00
CA PHE A 186 -9.23 10.40 6.09
C PHE A 186 -9.34 9.02 6.73
N CYS A 187 -8.78 8.82 7.93
CA CYS A 187 -8.84 7.57 8.68
C CYS A 187 -10.11 7.45 9.52
N SER A 188 -10.76 8.55 9.88
CA SER A 188 -11.94 8.52 10.76
C SER A 188 -13.07 7.69 10.15
N GLY A 189 -13.47 6.61 10.84
CA GLY A 189 -14.51 5.69 10.39
C GLY A 189 -14.12 4.79 9.22
N ALA A 190 -12.83 4.66 8.87
CA ALA A 190 -12.36 3.65 7.95
C ALA A 190 -12.47 2.24 8.57
N ASP A 191 -12.66 1.20 7.75
CA ASP A 191 -12.70 -0.19 8.21
C ASP A 191 -11.31 -0.68 8.63
N ALA A 192 -10.27 -0.26 7.90
CA ALA A 192 -8.89 -0.61 8.22
C ALA A 192 -7.90 0.53 7.94
N LEU A 193 -6.83 0.56 8.74
CA LEU A 193 -5.67 1.42 8.59
C LEU A 193 -4.41 0.56 8.56
N ILE A 194 -3.60 0.69 7.50
CA ILE A 194 -2.22 0.19 7.48
C ILE A 194 -1.31 1.38 7.78
N VAL A 195 -0.53 1.30 8.86
CA VAL A 195 0.36 2.38 9.33
C VAL A 195 1.71 1.82 9.74
N GLU A 196 2.77 2.58 9.48
CA GLU A 196 4.12 2.15 9.82
C GLU A 196 4.45 2.28 11.31
N VAL A 197 5.30 1.38 11.82
CA VAL A 197 6.16 1.55 12.99
C VAL A 197 7.52 0.92 12.67
N SER A 198 8.51 1.74 12.39
CA SER A 198 9.81 1.26 11.88
C SER A 198 10.81 0.97 12.99
N PHE A 199 10.77 1.70 14.09
CA PHE A 199 11.77 1.63 15.16
C PHE A 199 11.15 1.42 16.53
N PRO A 200 11.90 0.79 17.47
CA PRO A 200 11.48 0.73 18.86
C PRO A 200 11.55 2.10 19.53
N ASP A 201 10.83 2.30 20.62
CA ASP A 201 10.79 3.56 21.37
C ASP A 201 12.15 4.05 21.83
N SER A 202 13.09 3.14 22.09
CA SER A 202 14.48 3.47 22.44
C SER A 202 15.25 4.20 21.31
N MET A 203 14.72 4.18 20.07
CA MET A 203 15.31 4.83 18.90
C MET A 203 14.46 6.01 18.39
N LYS A 204 13.68 6.64 19.25
CA LYS A 204 12.78 7.76 18.89
C LYS A 204 13.50 8.91 18.17
N ASP A 205 14.74 9.23 18.56
CA ASP A 205 15.54 10.28 17.93
C ASP A 205 15.88 9.92 16.45
N LEU A 206 16.21 8.64 16.20
CA LEU A 206 16.45 8.17 14.84
C LEU A 206 15.17 8.14 14.03
N ALA A 207 14.05 7.72 14.62
CA ALA A 207 12.75 7.75 13.97
C ALA A 207 12.38 9.19 13.53
N HIS A 208 12.55 10.17 14.38
CA HIS A 208 12.37 11.58 14.02
C HIS A 208 13.30 12.04 12.89
N LEU A 209 14.59 11.67 12.94
CA LEU A 209 15.58 12.05 11.93
C LEU A 209 15.24 11.48 10.56
N THR A 210 14.81 10.21 10.52
CA THR A 210 14.48 9.48 9.30
C THR A 210 13.01 9.60 8.91
N LYS A 211 12.20 10.33 9.68
CA LYS A 211 10.77 10.53 9.49
C LYS A 211 10.00 9.21 9.40
N HIS A 212 10.16 8.43 10.45
CA HIS A 212 9.42 7.22 10.75
C HIS A 212 8.75 7.31 12.12
N LEU A 213 7.98 6.29 12.49
CA LEU A 213 7.31 6.21 13.79
C LEU A 213 7.92 5.13 14.68
N THR A 214 7.73 5.32 15.99
CA THR A 214 7.85 4.31 17.04
C THR A 214 6.47 3.99 17.62
N ALA A 215 6.37 2.98 18.48
CA ALA A 215 5.09 2.63 19.13
C ALA A 215 4.48 3.78 19.92
N SER A 216 5.29 4.51 20.69
CA SER A 216 4.81 5.69 21.46
C SER A 216 4.39 6.85 20.55
N MET A 217 5.11 7.08 19.46
CA MET A 217 4.73 8.10 18.47
C MET A 217 3.43 7.72 17.75
N LEU A 218 3.20 6.44 17.45
CA LEU A 218 1.95 5.97 16.88
C LEU A 218 0.75 6.34 17.77
N VAL A 219 0.86 6.23 19.09
CA VAL A 219 -0.22 6.63 20.02
C VAL A 219 -0.54 8.12 19.86
N GLU A 220 0.48 8.96 19.76
CA GLU A 220 0.33 10.41 19.55
C GLU A 220 -0.39 10.69 18.21
N GLU A 221 -0.06 9.93 17.17
CA GLU A 221 -0.67 10.06 15.84
C GLU A 221 -2.12 9.54 15.81
N LEU A 222 -2.39 8.39 16.40
CA LEU A 222 -3.75 7.83 16.47
C LEU A 222 -4.72 8.71 17.27
N ALA A 223 -4.22 9.49 18.24
CA ALA A 223 -5.03 10.44 19.02
C ALA A 223 -5.61 11.59 18.16
N LYS A 224 -5.13 11.78 16.92
CA LYS A 224 -5.63 12.77 15.97
C LYS A 224 -6.85 12.27 15.18
N ILE A 225 -7.24 10.99 15.32
CA ILE A 225 -8.35 10.35 14.60
C ILE A 225 -9.58 10.39 15.51
N ASP A 226 -10.68 10.98 15.05
CA ASP A 226 -11.91 11.11 15.84
C ASP A 226 -12.55 9.74 16.14
N VAL A 227 -12.62 8.84 15.14
CA VAL A 227 -13.14 7.48 15.27
C VAL A 227 -12.11 6.51 14.70
N LEU A 228 -11.47 5.75 15.57
CA LEU A 228 -10.44 4.79 15.15
C LEU A 228 -11.02 3.73 14.23
N PRO A 229 -10.26 3.30 13.20
CA PRO A 229 -10.59 2.16 12.38
C PRO A 229 -10.75 0.86 13.20
N ASP A 230 -11.61 -0.06 12.72
CA ASP A 230 -11.81 -1.35 13.37
C ASP A 230 -10.55 -2.21 13.40
N LYS A 231 -9.71 -2.11 12.34
CA LYS A 231 -8.42 -2.76 12.21
C LYS A 231 -7.32 -1.73 12.03
N ILE A 232 -6.28 -1.80 12.86
CA ILE A 232 -5.06 -0.98 12.76
C ILE A 232 -3.89 -1.93 12.57
N LEU A 233 -3.44 -2.04 11.34
CA LEU A 233 -2.47 -3.02 10.87
C LEU A 233 -1.09 -2.35 10.79
N ILE A 234 -0.19 -2.75 11.68
CA ILE A 234 1.14 -2.14 11.78
C ILE A 234 2.08 -2.78 10.76
N THR A 235 2.76 -1.95 9.98
CA THR A 235 3.71 -2.36 8.94
C THR A 235 5.09 -1.72 9.15
N HIS A 236 6.04 -2.07 8.29
CA HIS A 236 7.35 -1.48 8.13
C HIS A 236 8.32 -1.62 9.33
N PRO A 237 8.18 -2.63 10.25
CA PRO A 237 9.18 -2.80 11.29
C PRO A 237 10.55 -3.10 10.68
N LYS A 238 11.60 -2.51 11.23
CA LYS A 238 12.98 -2.93 10.90
C LYS A 238 13.18 -4.35 11.47
N PRO A 239 13.51 -5.35 10.65
CA PRO A 239 13.54 -6.76 11.07
C PRO A 239 14.40 -7.04 12.30
N GLN A 240 15.51 -6.30 12.45
CA GLN A 240 16.41 -6.42 13.60
C GLN A 240 15.75 -6.12 14.94
N TYR A 241 14.64 -5.38 14.92
CA TYR A 241 13.90 -4.92 16.10
C TYR A 241 12.47 -5.47 16.13
N TYR A 242 12.14 -6.44 15.27
CA TYR A 242 10.78 -6.94 15.10
C TYR A 242 10.14 -7.39 16.42
N ASP A 243 10.84 -8.22 17.20
CA ASP A 243 10.32 -8.74 18.46
C ASP A 243 10.10 -7.61 19.48
N LEU A 244 11.03 -6.65 19.57
CA LEU A 244 10.91 -5.51 20.47
C LEU A 244 9.74 -4.60 20.07
N ILE A 245 9.61 -4.28 18.80
CA ILE A 245 8.49 -3.49 18.27
C ILE A 245 7.16 -4.23 18.53
N HIS A 246 7.12 -5.55 18.29
CA HIS A 246 5.95 -6.37 18.57
C HIS A 246 5.53 -6.31 20.05
N GLU A 247 6.49 -6.41 20.98
CA GLU A 247 6.22 -6.26 22.40
C GLU A 247 5.71 -4.85 22.76
N GLU A 248 6.31 -3.80 22.19
CA GLU A 248 5.88 -2.42 22.43
C GLU A 248 4.47 -2.19 21.92
N ILE A 249 4.15 -2.63 20.70
CA ILE A 249 2.79 -2.57 20.12
C ILE A 249 1.79 -3.34 21.00
N ALA A 250 2.13 -4.54 21.45
CA ALA A 250 1.24 -5.33 22.31
C ALA A 250 0.95 -4.64 23.66
N ARG A 251 1.91 -3.90 24.21
CA ARG A 251 1.74 -3.12 25.45
C ARG A 251 0.79 -1.93 25.31
N LEU A 252 0.57 -1.42 24.09
CA LEU A 252 -0.38 -0.32 23.88
C LEU A 252 -1.80 -0.70 24.22
N ALA A 253 -2.15 -1.98 24.15
CA ALA A 253 -3.47 -2.53 24.45
C ALA A 253 -4.63 -1.80 23.72
N ILE A 254 -4.37 -1.26 22.54
CA ILE A 254 -5.38 -0.60 21.69
C ILE A 254 -6.13 -1.69 20.93
N LYS A 255 -7.46 -1.66 21.01
CA LYS A 255 -8.30 -2.64 20.31
C LYS A 255 -8.10 -2.55 18.80
N GLY A 256 -7.94 -3.69 18.15
CA GLY A 256 -7.81 -3.78 16.68
C GLY A 256 -6.40 -3.51 16.16
N VAL A 257 -5.42 -3.22 17.04
CA VAL A 257 -4.01 -3.05 16.64
C VAL A 257 -3.30 -4.39 16.60
N GLU A 258 -2.66 -4.69 15.49
CA GLU A 258 -1.79 -5.86 15.32
C GLU A 258 -0.60 -5.57 14.38
N LEU A 259 0.52 -6.23 14.61
CA LEU A 259 1.69 -6.18 13.74
C LEU A 259 1.51 -7.17 12.59
N LEU A 260 1.58 -6.68 11.35
CA LEU A 260 1.43 -7.48 10.15
C LEU A 260 2.53 -8.54 10.02
N ARG A 261 2.16 -9.64 9.37
CA ARG A 261 3.08 -10.70 8.96
C ARG A 261 2.96 -10.95 7.47
N ASP A 262 4.10 -11.19 6.85
CA ASP A 262 4.17 -11.56 5.44
C ASP A 262 3.33 -12.82 5.17
N GLY A 263 2.50 -12.77 4.13
CA GLY A 263 1.59 -13.84 3.76
C GLY A 263 0.24 -13.84 4.47
N SER A 264 -0.01 -12.91 5.40
CA SER A 264 -1.34 -12.77 6.03
C SER A 264 -2.38 -12.28 5.03
N GLU A 265 -3.64 -12.66 5.28
CA GLU A 265 -4.80 -12.22 4.50
C GLU A 265 -5.87 -11.66 5.44
N TYR A 266 -6.55 -10.61 5.00
CA TYR A 266 -7.61 -9.92 5.75
C TYR A 266 -8.82 -9.68 4.87
N GLU A 267 -10.01 -9.81 5.47
CA GLU A 267 -11.27 -9.30 4.94
C GLU A 267 -11.56 -7.93 5.57
N ILE A 268 -11.77 -6.93 4.73
CA ILE A 268 -12.05 -5.55 5.11
C ILE A 268 -13.47 -5.19 4.72
#